data_a9e4bb30e90a0fb55be88c5e2efa5f5c
#
_entry.id   a9e4bb30e90a0fb55be88c5e2efa5f5c
#
_cell.length_a   1.000
_cell.length_b   1.000
_cell.length_c   1.000
_cell.angle_alpha   90.00
_cell.angle_beta   90.00
_cell.angle_gamma   90.00
#
_symmetry.space_group_name_H-M   'P 1'
#
loop_
_entity.id
_entity.type
_entity.pdbx_description
1 polymer ?
#
loop_
_entity_poly.entity_id
_entity_poly.type
_entity_poly.pdbx_seq_one_letter_code
_entity_poly.pdbx_strand_id
1 'polypeptide(L)'
;MIMNRSKKQEFAIVDIETTGGNAKSSRITEIAIVIHDGNRVLHRWETLVNPGMEIPNSIFALTGIDNDMVKDAPMFEDVASDIHGLLKDRVFVAHNVNFDYSFIRFQLQEVGIEWSSIKLCTVRYARKIKPGLLSYSLGRLCDYLDIPIENRHRAGGDADATAILFAYLRALDTTQVFQEMIKHKAIEQRFPPHLNLKEFEQLPDTPGVYYFHDRNGKVIYVGKAVNIKKRVSSHFTGNNIQAQRQNFLKEIYHVSCECCGTELMSLLLECAEIKRLWPKYNRALKRYEPKFALFCYEDQNGYLHLAIGKMNRVQDCIQLFQREYDAIQLLQSFMKEAEINAQFCHFGTASLAIKSTGWAELPDRELHNTRVERCIDEWSKQRSSYVFIDKGRSVEEKSCIVIENGRFYGMGYIDQYSQYTSFDDIRTQVKAYPSNYYMLELVRQMAEKHPNKVHFMNDFRGLIAAEQPESNYDKITSDRLFY
;
A
#
# COMPACT_ATOMS: atom_id res chain seq x y z
N MET A 1 -23.95 -37.13 -41.55
CA MET A 1 -23.41 -35.76 -41.52
C MET A 1 -24.20 -35.00 -40.44
N ILE A 2 -23.74 -35.06 -39.21
CA ILE A 2 -24.41 -34.40 -38.07
C ILE A 2 -23.84 -32.98 -37.99
N MET A 3 -24.63 -32.01 -38.40
CA MET A 3 -24.28 -30.58 -38.23
C MET A 3 -24.16 -30.29 -36.74
N ASN A 4 -22.95 -30.05 -36.31
CA ASN A 4 -22.62 -29.50 -34.99
C ASN A 4 -23.23 -28.07 -34.94
N ARG A 5 -24.44 -27.90 -34.43
CA ARG A 5 -25.02 -26.59 -34.07
C ARG A 5 -24.10 -25.99 -33.04
N SER A 6 -23.25 -25.02 -33.42
CA SER A 6 -22.53 -24.19 -32.47
C SER A 6 -23.54 -23.62 -31.47
N LYS A 7 -23.45 -24.03 -30.23
CA LYS A 7 -24.32 -23.54 -29.13
C LYS A 7 -24.17 -22.00 -29.12
N LYS A 8 -25.25 -21.28 -29.40
CA LYS A 8 -25.27 -19.82 -29.41
C LYS A 8 -24.85 -19.35 -28.02
N GLN A 9 -23.89 -18.45 -27.92
CA GLN A 9 -23.37 -17.98 -26.64
C GLN A 9 -24.45 -17.18 -25.91
N GLU A 10 -24.74 -17.58 -24.67
CA GLU A 10 -25.67 -16.87 -23.79
C GLU A 10 -24.92 -16.10 -22.70
N PHE A 11 -25.58 -15.09 -22.20
CA PHE A 11 -25.09 -14.15 -21.19
C PHE A 11 -26.03 -14.14 -20.01
N ALA A 12 -25.49 -14.18 -18.80
CA ALA A 12 -26.23 -13.90 -17.57
C ALA A 12 -25.84 -12.49 -17.10
N ILE A 13 -26.78 -11.56 -17.29
CA ILE A 13 -26.63 -10.17 -16.87
C ILE A 13 -27.18 -10.07 -15.45
N VAL A 14 -26.36 -9.68 -14.52
CA VAL A 14 -26.64 -9.80 -13.08
C VAL A 14 -26.43 -8.45 -12.41
N ASP A 15 -27.33 -8.16 -11.49
CA ASP A 15 -27.19 -7.08 -10.52
C ASP A 15 -27.66 -7.57 -9.14
N ILE A 16 -27.05 -7.07 -8.08
CA ILE A 16 -27.37 -7.45 -6.69
C ILE A 16 -27.43 -6.24 -5.78
N GLU A 17 -28.34 -6.30 -4.79
CA GLU A 17 -28.30 -5.44 -3.62
C GLU A 17 -27.79 -6.23 -2.40
N THR A 18 -27.14 -5.54 -1.47
CA THR A 18 -26.42 -6.19 -0.36
C THR A 18 -26.50 -5.40 0.94
N THR A 19 -26.29 -6.05 2.09
CA THR A 19 -26.19 -5.38 3.40
C THR A 19 -24.92 -4.53 3.55
N GLY A 20 -24.01 -4.53 2.57
CA GLY A 20 -22.77 -3.73 2.61
C GLY A 20 -21.76 -4.15 1.55
N GLY A 21 -20.59 -3.55 1.55
CA GLY A 21 -19.60 -3.66 0.45
C GLY A 21 -18.64 -4.87 0.50
N ASN A 22 -18.77 -5.79 1.43
CA ASN A 22 -17.80 -6.88 1.62
C ASN A 22 -18.47 -8.25 1.63
N ALA A 23 -18.23 -9.07 0.62
CA ALA A 23 -18.83 -10.40 0.47
C ALA A 23 -18.62 -11.35 1.66
N LYS A 24 -17.56 -11.16 2.46
CA LYS A 24 -17.29 -12.01 3.64
C LYS A 24 -18.12 -11.61 4.88
N SER A 25 -18.47 -10.33 5.02
CA SER A 25 -19.16 -9.79 6.18
C SER A 25 -20.54 -9.19 5.86
N SER A 26 -20.94 -9.25 4.61
CA SER A 26 -22.24 -8.76 4.14
C SER A 26 -22.92 -9.83 3.30
N ARG A 27 -24.23 -9.72 3.14
CA ARG A 27 -25.07 -10.70 2.43
C ARG A 27 -25.89 -10.02 1.34
N ILE A 28 -26.30 -10.81 0.35
CA ILE A 28 -27.22 -10.39 -0.70
C ILE A 28 -28.62 -10.21 -0.07
N THR A 29 -29.27 -9.09 -0.42
CA THR A 29 -30.65 -8.78 -0.03
C THR A 29 -31.62 -8.84 -1.20
N GLU A 30 -31.11 -8.67 -2.41
CA GLU A 30 -31.86 -8.81 -3.66
C GLU A 30 -30.92 -9.25 -4.77
N ILE A 31 -31.39 -10.06 -5.69
CA ILE A 31 -30.65 -10.50 -6.87
C ILE A 31 -31.55 -10.55 -8.09
N ALA A 32 -31.07 -10.02 -9.20
CA ALA A 32 -31.70 -10.11 -10.50
C ALA A 32 -30.75 -10.71 -11.54
N ILE A 33 -31.27 -11.63 -12.36
CA ILE A 33 -30.54 -12.31 -13.43
C ILE A 33 -31.34 -12.23 -14.72
N VAL A 34 -30.81 -11.57 -15.72
CA VAL A 34 -31.39 -11.46 -17.08
C VAL A 34 -30.57 -12.31 -18.04
N ILE A 35 -31.17 -13.38 -18.58
CA ILE A 35 -30.53 -14.18 -19.62
C ILE A 35 -30.74 -13.54 -20.98
N HIS A 36 -29.64 -13.37 -21.71
CA HIS A 36 -29.57 -12.63 -22.96
C HIS A 36 -28.80 -13.41 -24.03
N ASP A 37 -29.21 -13.35 -25.31
CA ASP A 37 -28.50 -14.03 -26.41
C ASP A 37 -27.54 -13.12 -27.19
N GLY A 38 -27.34 -11.91 -26.69
CA GLY A 38 -26.54 -10.87 -27.34
C GLY A 38 -27.40 -9.84 -28.12
N ASN A 39 -28.65 -10.19 -28.47
CA ASN A 39 -29.57 -9.33 -29.20
C ASN A 39 -30.85 -9.04 -28.43
N ARG A 40 -31.34 -10.02 -27.67
CA ARG A 40 -32.62 -9.90 -26.94
C ARG A 40 -32.56 -10.65 -25.60
N VAL A 41 -33.41 -10.24 -24.70
CA VAL A 41 -33.67 -10.94 -23.44
C VAL A 41 -34.41 -12.26 -23.74
N LEU A 42 -33.93 -13.36 -23.13
CA LEU A 42 -34.52 -14.69 -23.23
C LEU A 42 -35.32 -15.06 -21.99
N HIS A 43 -34.85 -14.64 -20.81
CA HIS A 43 -35.47 -14.96 -19.52
C HIS A 43 -35.10 -13.91 -18.47
N ARG A 44 -36.00 -13.66 -17.51
CA ARG A 44 -35.76 -12.84 -16.32
C ARG A 44 -36.09 -13.62 -15.09
N TRP A 45 -35.24 -13.46 -14.09
CA TRP A 45 -35.45 -14.03 -12.78
C TRP A 45 -34.92 -13.04 -11.74
N GLU A 46 -35.74 -12.78 -10.71
CA GLU A 46 -35.36 -11.91 -9.61
C GLU A 46 -36.01 -12.39 -8.32
N THR A 47 -35.36 -12.12 -7.21
CA THR A 47 -35.91 -12.39 -5.87
C THR A 47 -35.26 -11.50 -4.82
N LEU A 48 -36.04 -11.15 -3.80
CA LEU A 48 -35.48 -10.74 -2.51
C LEU A 48 -34.83 -11.96 -1.83
N VAL A 49 -33.81 -11.71 -1.04
CA VAL A 49 -33.09 -12.74 -0.28
C VAL A 49 -33.00 -12.29 1.17
N ASN A 50 -33.38 -13.15 2.08
CA ASN A 50 -33.19 -12.93 3.51
C ASN A 50 -31.67 -13.02 3.82
N PRO A 51 -31.03 -11.91 4.23
CA PRO A 51 -29.59 -11.93 4.49
C PRO A 51 -29.20 -12.64 5.80
N GLY A 52 -30.17 -13.04 6.65
CA GLY A 52 -29.89 -13.59 7.98
C GLY A 52 -29.19 -12.63 8.93
N MET A 53 -29.21 -11.33 8.61
CA MET A 53 -28.59 -10.27 9.41
C MET A 53 -29.32 -8.95 9.19
N GLU A 54 -29.15 -8.00 10.12
CA GLU A 54 -29.79 -6.68 10.05
C GLU A 54 -29.26 -5.85 8.85
N ILE A 55 -30.16 -5.20 8.14
CA ILE A 55 -29.84 -4.26 7.05
C ILE A 55 -29.54 -2.90 7.66
N PRO A 56 -28.32 -2.35 7.46
CA PRO A 56 -27.97 -1.03 7.98
C PRO A 56 -28.84 0.09 7.40
N ASN A 57 -29.19 1.09 8.21
CA ASN A 57 -29.98 2.24 7.78
C ASN A 57 -29.41 2.97 6.55
N SER A 58 -28.07 3.00 6.39
CA SER A 58 -27.41 3.58 5.22
C SER A 58 -27.66 2.78 3.94
N ILE A 59 -27.88 1.48 4.04
CA ILE A 59 -28.22 0.61 2.90
C ILE A 59 -29.71 0.74 2.58
N PHE A 60 -30.57 0.73 3.60
CA PHE A 60 -31.99 1.04 3.39
C PHE A 60 -32.19 2.39 2.70
N ALA A 61 -31.52 3.43 3.13
CA ALA A 61 -31.60 4.74 2.48
C ALA A 61 -31.11 4.76 1.01
N LEU A 62 -30.27 3.80 0.61
CA LEU A 62 -29.77 3.66 -0.76
C LEU A 62 -30.67 2.81 -1.65
N THR A 63 -31.12 1.65 -1.13
CA THR A 63 -31.79 0.61 -1.93
C THR A 63 -33.31 0.59 -1.72
N GLY A 64 -33.79 1.18 -0.62
CA GLY A 64 -35.18 1.09 -0.18
C GLY A 64 -35.57 -0.28 0.36
N ILE A 65 -34.62 -1.23 0.54
CA ILE A 65 -34.88 -2.56 1.07
C ILE A 65 -34.67 -2.53 2.57
N ASP A 66 -35.73 -2.82 3.33
CA ASP A 66 -35.71 -2.90 4.78
C ASP A 66 -35.78 -4.35 5.30
N ASN A 67 -35.67 -4.51 6.62
CA ASN A 67 -35.70 -5.82 7.27
C ASN A 67 -37.09 -6.52 7.16
N ASP A 68 -38.17 -5.73 7.07
CA ASP A 68 -39.52 -6.28 6.95
C ASP A 68 -39.75 -6.88 5.56
N MET A 69 -39.19 -6.27 4.52
CA MET A 69 -39.31 -6.78 3.16
C MET A 69 -38.61 -8.10 2.93
N VAL A 70 -37.50 -8.37 3.65
CA VAL A 70 -36.69 -9.59 3.45
C VAL A 70 -36.94 -10.69 4.48
N LYS A 71 -37.71 -10.43 5.55
CA LYS A 71 -37.89 -11.40 6.65
C LYS A 71 -38.50 -12.73 6.19
N ASP A 72 -39.46 -12.66 5.25
CA ASP A 72 -40.18 -13.84 4.73
C ASP A 72 -39.60 -14.26 3.32
N ALA A 73 -38.54 -13.63 2.85
CA ALA A 73 -37.85 -14.01 1.64
C ALA A 73 -37.02 -15.28 1.85
N PRO A 74 -36.75 -16.07 0.79
CA PRO A 74 -35.88 -17.24 0.88
C PRO A 74 -34.46 -16.83 1.32
N MET A 75 -33.79 -17.71 2.04
CA MET A 75 -32.36 -17.56 2.30
C MET A 75 -31.55 -17.86 1.02
N PHE A 76 -30.31 -17.40 0.96
CA PHE A 76 -29.47 -17.63 -0.24
C PHE A 76 -29.31 -19.13 -0.56
N GLU A 77 -29.22 -19.99 0.44
CA GLU A 77 -29.12 -21.44 0.31
C GLU A 77 -30.33 -22.06 -0.40
N ASP A 78 -31.54 -21.51 -0.19
CA ASP A 78 -32.76 -21.99 -0.82
C ASP A 78 -32.83 -21.72 -2.32
N VAL A 79 -32.19 -20.61 -2.77
CA VAL A 79 -32.17 -20.18 -4.18
C VAL A 79 -30.85 -20.44 -4.88
N ALA A 80 -29.85 -20.95 -4.18
CA ALA A 80 -28.49 -21.16 -4.70
C ALA A 80 -28.45 -22.09 -5.92
N SER A 81 -29.29 -23.13 -5.92
CA SER A 81 -29.38 -24.07 -7.06
C SER A 81 -29.94 -23.40 -8.31
N ASP A 82 -30.95 -22.56 -8.17
CA ASP A 82 -31.56 -21.83 -9.28
C ASP A 82 -30.58 -20.79 -9.85
N ILE A 83 -29.94 -20.05 -8.95
CA ILE A 83 -28.87 -19.07 -9.32
C ILE A 83 -27.76 -19.80 -10.09
N HIS A 84 -27.25 -20.92 -9.56
CA HIS A 84 -26.22 -21.69 -10.24
C HIS A 84 -26.68 -22.19 -11.62
N GLY A 85 -27.91 -22.69 -11.74
CA GLY A 85 -28.48 -23.14 -13.02
C GLY A 85 -28.59 -22.02 -14.05
N LEU A 86 -28.92 -20.80 -13.62
CA LEU A 86 -28.97 -19.62 -14.48
C LEU A 86 -27.58 -19.11 -14.88
N LEU A 87 -26.57 -19.30 -14.07
CA LEU A 87 -25.21 -18.83 -14.30
C LEU A 87 -24.35 -19.84 -15.05
N LYS A 88 -24.68 -21.12 -14.98
CA LYS A 88 -23.88 -22.21 -15.54
C LYS A 88 -23.76 -22.07 -17.07
N ASP A 89 -22.53 -22.26 -17.59
CA ASP A 89 -22.21 -22.22 -19.03
C ASP A 89 -22.49 -20.88 -19.73
N ARG A 90 -22.71 -19.81 -19.00
CA ARG A 90 -22.97 -18.46 -19.53
C ARG A 90 -21.84 -17.47 -19.17
N VAL A 91 -21.65 -16.47 -20.00
CA VAL A 91 -20.77 -15.35 -19.66
C VAL A 91 -21.48 -14.47 -18.63
N PHE A 92 -20.84 -14.26 -17.50
CA PHE A 92 -21.34 -13.40 -16.44
C PHE A 92 -21.10 -11.94 -16.78
N VAL A 93 -22.16 -11.16 -16.90
CA VAL A 93 -22.13 -9.74 -17.27
C VAL A 93 -22.69 -8.91 -16.11
N ALA A 94 -22.01 -7.84 -15.72
CA ALA A 94 -22.53 -6.90 -14.74
C ALA A 94 -21.92 -5.51 -14.92
N HIS A 95 -22.58 -4.50 -14.35
CA HIS A 95 -22.07 -3.14 -14.32
C HIS A 95 -21.15 -2.94 -13.11
N ASN A 96 -19.83 -3.05 -13.30
CA ASN A 96 -18.79 -3.23 -12.28
C ASN A 96 -18.68 -4.69 -11.78
N VAL A 97 -18.63 -5.60 -12.70
CA VAL A 97 -18.71 -7.06 -12.59
C VAL A 97 -18.03 -7.73 -11.39
N ASN A 98 -16.96 -7.14 -10.86
CA ASN A 98 -16.23 -7.75 -9.73
C ASN A 98 -17.02 -7.70 -8.41
N PHE A 99 -17.94 -6.76 -8.25
CA PHE A 99 -18.80 -6.67 -7.09
C PHE A 99 -19.76 -7.86 -7.04
N ASP A 100 -20.63 -7.93 -8.01
CA ASP A 100 -21.68 -8.96 -8.10
C ASP A 100 -21.10 -10.37 -8.13
N TYR A 101 -20.12 -10.58 -8.99
CA TYR A 101 -19.44 -11.86 -9.13
C TYR A 101 -18.83 -12.37 -7.82
N SER A 102 -18.27 -11.48 -7.01
CA SER A 102 -17.61 -11.91 -5.78
C SER A 102 -18.58 -12.30 -4.68
N PHE A 103 -19.70 -11.61 -4.56
CA PHE A 103 -20.77 -11.95 -3.61
C PHE A 103 -21.40 -13.29 -3.97
N ILE A 104 -21.81 -13.45 -5.22
CA ILE A 104 -22.43 -14.68 -5.68
C ILE A 104 -21.48 -15.87 -5.54
N ARG A 105 -20.22 -15.72 -6.01
CA ARG A 105 -19.24 -16.79 -5.88
C ARG A 105 -18.97 -17.16 -4.42
N PHE A 106 -18.88 -16.18 -3.53
CA PHE A 106 -18.62 -16.42 -2.13
C PHE A 106 -19.79 -17.17 -1.47
N GLN A 107 -21.03 -16.73 -1.68
CA GLN A 107 -22.19 -17.38 -1.07
C GLN A 107 -22.48 -18.75 -1.70
N LEU A 108 -22.27 -18.94 -3.01
CA LEU A 108 -22.31 -20.29 -3.61
C LEU A 108 -21.28 -21.24 -2.99
N GLN A 109 -20.07 -20.74 -2.71
CA GLN A 109 -19.02 -21.52 -2.06
C GLN A 109 -19.40 -21.90 -0.61
N GLU A 110 -20.05 -21.02 0.14
CA GLU A 110 -20.53 -21.30 1.50
C GLU A 110 -21.54 -22.45 1.53
N VAL A 111 -22.38 -22.58 0.51
CA VAL A 111 -23.33 -23.68 0.35
C VAL A 111 -22.77 -24.89 -0.42
N GLY A 112 -21.46 -24.95 -0.62
CA GLY A 112 -20.77 -26.09 -1.23
C GLY A 112 -20.84 -26.16 -2.75
N ILE A 113 -21.28 -25.10 -3.45
CA ILE A 113 -21.33 -25.03 -4.91
C ILE A 113 -20.09 -24.33 -5.43
N GLU A 114 -19.20 -25.05 -6.09
CA GLU A 114 -18.08 -24.46 -6.82
C GLU A 114 -18.54 -23.93 -8.18
N TRP A 115 -18.40 -22.62 -8.36
CA TRP A 115 -18.77 -21.96 -9.60
C TRP A 115 -17.72 -20.94 -10.04
N SER A 116 -17.48 -20.90 -11.33
CA SER A 116 -16.66 -19.86 -12.00
C SER A 116 -17.16 -19.63 -13.42
N SER A 117 -17.06 -18.41 -13.91
CA SER A 117 -17.47 -18.04 -15.26
C SER A 117 -16.53 -16.99 -15.86
N ILE A 118 -16.56 -16.87 -17.19
CA ILE A 118 -15.99 -15.73 -17.91
C ILE A 118 -16.81 -14.50 -17.52
N LYS A 119 -16.13 -13.41 -17.18
CA LYS A 119 -16.76 -12.15 -16.75
C LYS A 119 -16.65 -11.08 -17.82
N LEU A 120 -17.70 -10.31 -18.01
CA LEU A 120 -17.71 -9.10 -18.81
C LEU A 120 -18.18 -7.91 -17.98
N CYS A 121 -17.36 -6.85 -17.90
CA CYS A 121 -17.72 -5.60 -17.23
C CYS A 121 -18.24 -4.60 -18.24
N THR A 122 -19.52 -4.20 -18.14
CA THR A 122 -20.11 -3.21 -19.05
C THR A 122 -19.50 -1.83 -18.95
N VAL A 123 -18.96 -1.44 -17.78
CA VAL A 123 -18.18 -0.20 -17.62
C VAL A 123 -16.95 -0.19 -18.53
N ARG A 124 -16.20 -1.29 -18.55
CA ARG A 124 -14.99 -1.42 -19.38
C ARG A 124 -15.32 -1.52 -20.86
N TYR A 125 -16.39 -2.24 -21.14
CA TYR A 125 -16.87 -2.38 -22.50
C TYR A 125 -17.32 -1.02 -23.07
N ALA A 126 -18.12 -0.28 -22.30
CA ALA A 126 -18.55 1.07 -22.66
C ALA A 126 -17.38 2.02 -22.92
N ARG A 127 -16.32 1.95 -22.12
CA ARG A 127 -15.12 2.78 -22.32
C ARG A 127 -14.37 2.47 -23.60
N LYS A 128 -14.30 1.20 -23.98
CA LYS A 128 -13.66 0.82 -25.24
C LYS A 128 -14.50 1.21 -26.45
N ILE A 129 -15.82 1.10 -26.35
CA ILE A 129 -16.75 1.43 -27.45
C ILE A 129 -17.03 2.95 -27.56
N LYS A 130 -17.20 3.63 -26.41
CA LYS A 130 -17.46 5.07 -26.33
C LYS A 130 -16.46 5.74 -25.37
N PRO A 131 -15.22 5.97 -25.77
CA PRO A 131 -14.23 6.65 -24.94
C PRO A 131 -14.56 8.14 -24.76
N GLY A 132 -14.06 8.75 -23.67
CA GLY A 132 -14.11 10.20 -23.46
C GLY A 132 -15.32 10.71 -22.68
N LEU A 133 -16.23 9.86 -22.19
CA LEU A 133 -17.34 10.29 -21.34
C LEU A 133 -16.85 10.70 -19.95
N LEU A 134 -17.50 11.69 -19.36
CA LEU A 134 -17.18 12.21 -18.01
C LEU A 134 -17.41 11.19 -16.90
N SER A 135 -18.39 10.30 -17.07
CA SER A 135 -18.73 9.25 -16.10
C SER A 135 -19.25 8.01 -16.83
N TYR A 136 -18.95 6.85 -16.27
CA TYR A 136 -19.42 5.54 -16.73
C TYR A 136 -20.19 4.81 -15.61
N SER A 137 -20.75 5.53 -14.63
CA SER A 137 -21.73 4.94 -13.71
C SER A 137 -23.02 4.60 -14.47
N LEU A 138 -23.76 3.56 -14.05
CA LEU A 138 -24.92 3.06 -14.79
C LEU A 138 -25.91 4.20 -15.08
N GLY A 139 -26.33 4.95 -14.06
CA GLY A 139 -27.28 6.05 -14.25
C GLY A 139 -26.79 7.10 -15.26
N ARG A 140 -25.55 7.61 -15.09
CA ARG A 140 -25.01 8.63 -16.01
C ARG A 140 -24.82 8.12 -17.43
N LEU A 141 -24.45 6.85 -17.57
CA LEU A 141 -24.28 6.24 -18.89
C LEU A 141 -25.63 6.00 -19.56
N CYS A 142 -26.65 5.59 -18.81
CA CYS A 142 -28.00 5.41 -19.29
C CYS A 142 -28.65 6.77 -19.65
N ASP A 143 -28.48 7.79 -18.80
CA ASP A 143 -28.90 9.17 -19.10
C ASP A 143 -28.31 9.68 -20.44
N TYR A 144 -26.99 9.43 -20.64
CA TYR A 144 -26.29 9.85 -21.86
C TYR A 144 -26.77 9.10 -23.13
N LEU A 145 -27.25 7.86 -22.97
CA LEU A 145 -27.63 6.96 -24.06
C LEU A 145 -29.17 6.86 -24.24
N ASP A 146 -29.92 7.65 -23.47
CA ASP A 146 -31.40 7.63 -23.46
C ASP A 146 -31.96 6.22 -23.11
N ILE A 147 -31.29 5.49 -22.24
CA ILE A 147 -31.72 4.19 -21.74
C ILE A 147 -32.54 4.41 -20.45
N PRO A 148 -33.82 3.99 -20.43
CA PRO A 148 -34.63 4.13 -19.22
C PRO A 148 -34.14 3.23 -18.11
N ILE A 149 -34.15 3.74 -16.87
CA ILE A 149 -33.91 2.94 -15.64
C ILE A 149 -35.17 3.06 -14.81
N GLU A 150 -35.86 1.96 -14.64
CA GLU A 150 -36.97 1.84 -13.69
C GLU A 150 -36.44 1.35 -12.33
N ASN A 151 -36.96 1.90 -11.25
CA ASN A 151 -36.60 1.48 -9.88
C ASN A 151 -35.08 1.44 -9.65
N ARG A 152 -34.41 2.54 -9.87
CA ARG A 152 -32.96 2.65 -9.64
C ARG A 152 -32.58 2.27 -8.22
N HIS A 153 -31.44 1.57 -8.06
CA HIS A 153 -30.97 0.95 -6.82
C HIS A 153 -31.88 -0.21 -6.33
N ARG A 154 -32.54 -0.87 -7.29
CA ARG A 154 -33.18 -2.17 -7.14
C ARG A 154 -32.56 -3.10 -8.17
N ALA A 155 -32.23 -4.31 -7.78
CA ALA A 155 -31.49 -5.24 -8.63
C ALA A 155 -32.18 -5.51 -9.98
N GLY A 156 -33.51 -5.62 -10.01
CA GLY A 156 -34.28 -5.84 -11.24
C GLY A 156 -34.12 -4.69 -12.24
N GLY A 157 -34.34 -3.44 -11.79
CA GLY A 157 -34.23 -2.26 -12.64
C GLY A 157 -32.82 -2.03 -13.19
N ASP A 158 -31.81 -2.19 -12.35
CA ASP A 158 -30.41 -2.00 -12.75
C ASP A 158 -29.91 -3.14 -13.65
N ALA A 159 -30.38 -4.40 -13.46
CA ALA A 159 -30.09 -5.51 -14.37
C ALA A 159 -30.75 -5.31 -15.76
N ASP A 160 -31.99 -4.84 -15.81
CA ASP A 160 -32.68 -4.55 -17.08
C ASP A 160 -31.99 -3.40 -17.85
N ALA A 161 -31.66 -2.31 -17.18
CA ALA A 161 -30.90 -1.21 -17.77
C ALA A 161 -29.51 -1.68 -18.27
N THR A 162 -28.85 -2.55 -17.50
CA THR A 162 -27.57 -3.16 -17.90
C THR A 162 -27.74 -4.08 -19.12
N ALA A 163 -28.87 -4.79 -19.26
CA ALA A 163 -29.16 -5.62 -20.42
C ALA A 163 -29.37 -4.78 -21.70
N ILE A 164 -30.11 -3.68 -21.62
CA ILE A 164 -30.29 -2.75 -22.72
C ILE A 164 -28.92 -2.12 -23.09
N LEU A 165 -28.17 -1.66 -22.12
CA LEU A 165 -26.83 -1.11 -22.32
C LEU A 165 -25.92 -2.14 -23.01
N PHE A 166 -25.93 -3.39 -22.56
CA PHE A 166 -25.12 -4.46 -23.15
C PHE A 166 -25.49 -4.68 -24.62
N ALA A 167 -26.78 -4.79 -24.96
CA ALA A 167 -27.26 -4.92 -26.34
C ALA A 167 -26.83 -3.73 -27.20
N TYR A 168 -26.97 -2.51 -26.68
CA TYR A 168 -26.55 -1.27 -27.36
C TYR A 168 -25.05 -1.28 -27.66
N LEU A 169 -24.21 -1.59 -26.68
CA LEU A 169 -22.76 -1.66 -26.86
C LEU A 169 -22.35 -2.77 -27.85
N ARG A 170 -23.06 -3.88 -27.84
CA ARG A 170 -22.85 -4.97 -28.79
C ARG A 170 -23.15 -4.56 -30.22
N ALA A 171 -24.23 -3.81 -30.44
CA ALA A 171 -24.61 -3.29 -31.75
C ALA A 171 -23.59 -2.29 -32.32
N LEU A 172 -22.91 -1.54 -31.47
CA LEU A 172 -21.86 -0.59 -31.85
C LEU A 172 -20.48 -1.21 -32.00
N ASP A 173 -20.28 -2.45 -31.58
CA ASP A 173 -18.96 -3.12 -31.58
C ASP A 173 -18.59 -3.63 -32.97
N THR A 174 -18.14 -2.74 -33.83
CA THR A 174 -17.67 -3.06 -35.19
C THR A 174 -16.23 -3.63 -35.20
N THR A 175 -15.47 -3.44 -34.12
CA THR A 175 -14.06 -3.78 -34.02
C THR A 175 -13.78 -5.06 -33.23
N GLN A 176 -14.81 -5.81 -32.90
CA GLN A 176 -14.71 -7.08 -32.14
C GLN A 176 -14.09 -6.96 -30.73
N VAL A 177 -14.18 -5.79 -30.12
CA VAL A 177 -13.71 -5.53 -28.73
C VAL A 177 -14.29 -6.56 -27.76
N PHE A 178 -15.56 -6.93 -27.94
CA PHE A 178 -16.19 -7.98 -27.15
C PHE A 178 -15.43 -9.30 -27.21
N GLN A 179 -15.06 -9.75 -28.41
CA GLN A 179 -14.35 -11.00 -28.61
C GLN A 179 -12.97 -10.99 -27.95
N GLU A 180 -12.28 -9.86 -28.00
CA GLU A 180 -11.01 -9.67 -27.30
C GLU A 180 -11.20 -9.74 -25.78
N MET A 181 -12.22 -9.05 -25.24
CA MET A 181 -12.50 -9.01 -23.81
C MET A 181 -12.82 -10.38 -23.20
N ILE A 182 -13.50 -11.26 -23.94
CA ILE A 182 -13.82 -12.63 -23.47
C ILE A 182 -12.69 -13.65 -23.73
N LYS A 183 -11.84 -13.42 -24.75
CA LYS A 183 -10.68 -14.27 -25.04
C LYS A 183 -9.50 -14.01 -24.11
N HIS A 184 -9.28 -12.77 -23.72
CA HIS A 184 -8.22 -12.42 -22.77
C HIS A 184 -8.57 -12.91 -21.37
N LYS A 185 -8.03 -14.09 -21.05
CA LYS A 185 -8.15 -14.71 -19.73
C LYS A 185 -7.85 -13.72 -18.60
N ALA A 186 -8.85 -13.52 -17.75
CA ALA A 186 -8.72 -13.19 -16.31
C ALA A 186 -7.79 -12.03 -15.86
N ILE A 187 -6.77 -11.64 -16.59
CA ILE A 187 -5.78 -10.63 -16.18
C ILE A 187 -6.38 -9.23 -16.26
N GLU A 188 -6.90 -8.80 -17.40
CA GLU A 188 -7.49 -7.45 -17.59
C GLU A 188 -8.71 -7.19 -16.69
N GLN A 189 -9.48 -8.22 -16.35
CA GLN A 189 -10.66 -8.08 -15.50
C GLN A 189 -10.34 -7.81 -14.02
N ARG A 190 -9.09 -7.99 -13.60
CA ARG A 190 -8.62 -7.72 -12.23
C ARG A 190 -8.16 -6.30 -12.01
N PHE A 191 -7.85 -5.57 -13.09
CA PHE A 191 -7.30 -4.22 -13.00
C PHE A 191 -8.34 -3.14 -12.67
N PRO A 192 -7.92 -2.01 -12.10
CA PRO A 192 -8.76 -0.84 -11.94
C PRO A 192 -9.38 -0.43 -13.27
N PRO A 193 -10.66 -0.06 -13.27
CA PRO A 193 -11.40 0.16 -14.53
C PRO A 193 -10.87 1.32 -15.35
N HIS A 194 -10.08 2.24 -14.76
CA HIS A 194 -9.53 3.42 -15.42
C HIS A 194 -8.05 3.31 -15.76
N LEU A 195 -7.35 2.34 -15.17
CA LEU A 195 -5.92 2.18 -15.37
C LEU A 195 -5.60 1.73 -16.81
N ASN A 196 -4.67 2.41 -17.47
CA ASN A 196 -4.15 1.99 -18.76
C ASN A 196 -3.27 0.74 -18.59
N LEU A 197 -3.63 -0.34 -19.27
CA LEU A 197 -2.89 -1.59 -19.17
C LEU A 197 -1.43 -1.45 -19.63
N LYS A 198 -1.17 -0.62 -20.63
CA LYS A 198 0.20 -0.35 -21.12
C LYS A 198 1.11 0.22 -20.03
N GLU A 199 0.60 1.12 -19.17
CA GLU A 199 1.38 1.66 -18.05
C GLU A 199 1.75 0.55 -17.05
N PHE A 200 0.84 -0.38 -16.78
CA PHE A 200 1.14 -1.53 -15.93
C PHE A 200 2.15 -2.49 -16.58
N GLU A 201 2.04 -2.75 -17.87
CA GLU A 201 2.97 -3.64 -18.60
C GLU A 201 4.41 -3.13 -18.60
N GLN A 202 4.58 -1.81 -18.59
CA GLN A 202 5.89 -1.13 -18.55
C GLN A 202 6.50 -1.09 -17.16
N LEU A 203 5.79 -1.50 -16.11
CA LEU A 203 6.34 -1.51 -14.76
C LEU A 203 7.50 -2.52 -14.64
N PRO A 204 8.62 -2.11 -14.01
CA PRO A 204 9.78 -2.97 -13.84
C PRO A 204 9.59 -4.02 -12.75
N ASP A 205 10.38 -5.07 -12.83
CA ASP A 205 10.47 -6.16 -11.85
C ASP A 205 11.55 -5.92 -10.77
N THR A 206 11.91 -4.66 -10.53
CA THR A 206 12.95 -4.21 -9.60
C THR A 206 12.37 -3.64 -8.31
N PRO A 207 13.21 -3.47 -7.25
CA PRO A 207 12.83 -2.73 -6.05
C PRO A 207 12.55 -1.25 -6.35
N GLY A 208 11.57 -0.67 -5.63
CA GLY A 208 11.28 0.75 -5.77
C GLY A 208 9.98 1.17 -5.10
N VAL A 209 9.58 2.39 -5.42
CA VAL A 209 8.34 3.03 -4.98
C VAL A 209 7.42 3.19 -6.17
N TYR A 210 6.14 2.92 -5.98
CA TYR A 210 5.11 3.14 -7.00
C TYR A 210 4.05 4.10 -6.48
N TYR A 211 3.45 4.82 -7.42
CA TYR A 211 2.46 5.87 -7.17
C TYR A 211 1.20 5.57 -7.94
N PHE A 212 0.04 5.60 -7.28
CA PHE A 212 -1.24 5.64 -7.96
C PHE A 212 -1.75 7.07 -8.02
N HIS A 213 -2.25 7.44 -9.17
CA HIS A 213 -2.74 8.78 -9.45
C HIS A 213 -4.23 8.77 -9.76
N ASP A 214 -4.92 9.84 -9.37
CA ASP A 214 -6.29 10.09 -9.76
C ASP A 214 -6.41 10.63 -11.20
N ARG A 215 -7.62 10.97 -11.62
CA ARG A 215 -7.93 11.52 -12.93
C ARG A 215 -7.17 12.82 -13.26
N ASN A 216 -6.83 13.59 -12.24
CA ASN A 216 -6.14 14.87 -12.39
C ASN A 216 -4.61 14.74 -12.28
N GLY A 217 -4.09 13.52 -12.21
CA GLY A 217 -2.67 13.24 -12.02
C GLY A 217 -2.19 13.41 -10.57
N LYS A 218 -3.07 13.70 -9.61
CA LYS A 218 -2.70 13.81 -8.21
C LYS A 218 -2.41 12.43 -7.63
N VAL A 219 -1.29 12.30 -6.89
CA VAL A 219 -0.95 11.07 -6.19
C VAL A 219 -1.95 10.80 -5.06
N ILE A 220 -2.61 9.64 -5.13
CA ILE A 220 -3.58 9.19 -4.13
C ILE A 220 -3.06 8.08 -3.24
N TYR A 221 -1.99 7.41 -3.66
CA TYR A 221 -1.32 6.35 -2.89
C TYR A 221 0.15 6.24 -3.28
N VAL A 222 1.01 5.99 -2.31
CA VAL A 222 2.43 5.66 -2.46
C VAL A 222 2.69 4.32 -1.79
N GLY A 223 3.48 3.45 -2.41
CA GLY A 223 3.84 2.17 -1.80
C GLY A 223 5.22 1.68 -2.22
N LYS A 224 5.92 1.03 -1.30
CA LYS A 224 7.21 0.36 -1.56
C LYS A 224 7.01 -1.04 -2.11
N ALA A 225 7.99 -1.51 -2.86
CA ALA A 225 8.04 -2.88 -3.36
C ALA A 225 9.48 -3.40 -3.47
N VAL A 226 9.68 -4.68 -3.24
CA VAL A 226 10.88 -5.42 -3.66
C VAL A 226 10.80 -5.76 -5.15
N ASN A 227 9.58 -5.90 -5.66
CA ASN A 227 9.27 -6.05 -7.07
C ASN A 227 8.01 -5.23 -7.36
N ILE A 228 8.20 -4.12 -8.09
CA ILE A 228 7.14 -3.13 -8.34
C ILE A 228 5.96 -3.76 -9.06
N LYS A 229 6.20 -4.46 -10.17
CA LYS A 229 5.14 -5.05 -11.01
C LYS A 229 4.30 -6.07 -10.25
N LYS A 230 4.94 -6.98 -9.49
CA LYS A 230 4.25 -7.96 -8.65
C LYS A 230 3.44 -7.28 -7.54
N ARG A 231 3.99 -6.25 -6.91
CA ARG A 231 3.32 -5.53 -5.82
C ARG A 231 2.11 -4.77 -6.32
N VAL A 232 2.24 -4.04 -7.42
CA VAL A 232 1.13 -3.33 -8.07
C VAL A 232 0.03 -4.33 -8.48
N SER A 233 0.40 -5.46 -9.11
CA SER A 233 -0.54 -6.54 -9.44
C SER A 233 -1.31 -7.05 -8.20
N SER A 234 -0.64 -7.17 -7.05
CA SER A 234 -1.26 -7.65 -5.81
C SER A 234 -2.38 -6.73 -5.28
N HIS A 235 -2.35 -5.44 -5.61
CA HIS A 235 -3.45 -4.54 -5.30
C HIS A 235 -4.73 -4.88 -6.07
N PHE A 236 -4.61 -5.53 -7.20
CA PHE A 236 -5.73 -5.85 -8.10
C PHE A 236 -6.21 -7.28 -7.94
N THR A 237 -5.39 -8.17 -7.35
CA THR A 237 -5.63 -9.61 -7.22
C THR A 237 -6.07 -9.99 -5.82
N GLY A 238 -7.09 -9.53 -5.26
CA GLY A 238 -7.55 -9.95 -3.95
C GLY A 238 -9.07 -9.87 -3.83
N ASN A 239 -9.67 -10.90 -3.28
CA ASN A 239 -11.11 -10.99 -3.02
C ASN A 239 -11.58 -10.13 -1.83
N ASN A 240 -10.76 -9.21 -1.32
CA ASN A 240 -11.14 -8.34 -0.20
C ASN A 240 -11.93 -7.15 -0.71
N ILE A 241 -13.24 -7.29 -0.69
CA ILE A 241 -14.20 -6.29 -1.16
C ILE A 241 -14.69 -5.46 0.03
N GLN A 242 -13.78 -4.72 0.65
CA GLN A 242 -14.18 -3.61 1.48
C GLN A 242 -14.57 -2.44 0.56
N ALA A 243 -15.69 -1.77 0.84
CA ALA A 243 -16.16 -0.61 0.07
C ALA A 243 -15.05 0.44 -0.13
N GLN A 244 -14.20 0.63 0.89
CA GLN A 244 -13.05 1.53 0.83
C GLN A 244 -12.00 1.12 -0.22
N ARG A 245 -11.78 -0.20 -0.40
CA ARG A 245 -10.84 -0.71 -1.42
C ARG A 245 -11.43 -0.56 -2.82
N GLN A 246 -12.73 -0.73 -2.99
CA GLN A 246 -13.38 -0.50 -4.28
C GLN A 246 -13.31 0.96 -4.68
N ASN A 247 -13.58 1.89 -3.75
CA ASN A 247 -13.44 3.32 -4.00
C ASN A 247 -11.99 3.68 -4.37
N PHE A 248 -11.01 3.09 -3.67
CA PHE A 248 -9.61 3.25 -4.01
C PHE A 248 -9.31 2.78 -5.43
N LEU A 249 -9.74 1.56 -5.82
CA LEU A 249 -9.50 1.03 -7.16
C LEU A 249 -10.21 1.84 -8.26
N LYS A 250 -11.40 2.38 -7.98
CA LYS A 250 -12.13 3.25 -8.92
C LYS A 250 -11.42 4.58 -9.15
N GLU A 251 -10.66 5.08 -8.19
CA GLU A 251 -9.94 6.35 -8.29
C GLU A 251 -8.56 6.22 -8.93
N ILE A 252 -8.07 5.01 -9.24
CA ILE A 252 -6.79 4.81 -9.91
C ILE A 252 -6.94 5.00 -11.42
N TYR A 253 -6.27 6.03 -11.95
CA TYR A 253 -6.23 6.34 -13.39
C TYR A 253 -4.86 6.07 -14.00
N HIS A 254 -3.78 6.34 -13.26
CA HIS A 254 -2.41 6.15 -13.73
C HIS A 254 -1.56 5.47 -12.67
N VAL A 255 -0.49 4.83 -13.11
CA VAL A 255 0.55 4.28 -12.25
C VAL A 255 1.91 4.75 -12.75
N SER A 256 2.72 5.26 -11.83
CA SER A 256 4.13 5.57 -12.09
C SER A 256 5.00 4.91 -11.02
N CYS A 257 6.30 4.86 -11.25
CA CYS A 257 7.24 4.28 -10.29
C CYS A 257 8.60 4.97 -10.35
N GLU A 258 9.36 4.80 -9.27
CA GLU A 258 10.76 5.16 -9.15
C GLU A 258 11.55 3.94 -8.68
N CYS A 259 12.50 3.49 -9.50
CA CYS A 259 13.33 2.33 -9.19
C CYS A 259 14.34 2.68 -8.10
N CYS A 260 14.55 1.73 -7.18
CA CYS A 260 15.54 1.82 -6.11
C CYS A 260 16.49 0.62 -6.18
N GLY A 261 17.72 0.80 -5.76
CA GLY A 261 18.71 -0.29 -5.76
C GLY A 261 18.43 -1.37 -4.74
N THR A 262 17.83 -0.98 -3.59
CA THR A 262 17.59 -1.86 -2.45
C THR A 262 16.20 -1.65 -1.84
N GLU A 263 15.78 -2.61 -1.02
CA GLU A 263 14.54 -2.47 -0.23
C GLU A 263 14.63 -1.32 0.77
N LEU A 264 15.82 -1.11 1.38
CA LEU A 264 16.04 -0.01 2.32
C LEU A 264 15.80 1.35 1.64
N MET A 265 16.38 1.57 0.46
CA MET A 265 16.14 2.79 -0.32
C MET A 265 14.65 2.97 -0.64
N SER A 266 13.95 1.87 -0.98
CA SER A 266 12.50 1.92 -1.25
C SER A 266 11.68 2.30 -0.02
N LEU A 267 12.04 1.79 1.18
CA LEU A 267 11.39 2.13 2.45
C LEU A 267 11.59 3.60 2.82
N LEU A 268 12.81 4.11 2.67
CA LEU A 268 13.13 5.50 2.97
C LEU A 268 12.43 6.45 2.01
N LEU A 269 12.44 6.14 0.71
CA LEU A 269 11.77 6.94 -0.30
C LEU A 269 10.24 6.93 -0.10
N GLU A 270 9.63 5.78 0.16
CA GLU A 270 8.20 5.69 0.49
C GLU A 270 7.84 6.60 1.66
N CYS A 271 8.63 6.55 2.74
CA CYS A 271 8.41 7.40 3.91
C CYS A 271 8.49 8.89 3.58
N ALA A 272 9.52 9.30 2.84
CA ALA A 272 9.71 10.68 2.40
C ALA A 272 8.55 11.16 1.53
N GLU A 273 8.14 10.36 0.54
CA GLU A 273 7.08 10.69 -0.39
C GLU A 273 5.68 10.72 0.26
N ILE A 274 5.40 9.81 1.19
CA ILE A 274 4.14 9.85 1.95
C ILE A 274 4.04 11.14 2.77
N LYS A 275 5.13 11.59 3.39
CA LYS A 275 5.14 12.83 4.17
C LYS A 275 5.06 14.07 3.29
N ARG A 276 5.71 14.06 2.14
CA ARG A 276 5.71 15.17 1.17
C ARG A 276 4.35 15.33 0.46
N LEU A 277 3.77 14.23 -0.02
CA LEU A 277 2.57 14.24 -0.87
C LEU A 277 1.27 14.11 -0.09
N TRP A 278 1.32 13.57 1.13
CA TRP A 278 0.17 13.32 2.00
C TRP A 278 -1.00 12.60 1.30
N PRO A 279 -0.76 11.45 0.64
CA PRO A 279 -1.72 10.84 -0.28
C PRO A 279 -2.99 10.38 0.45
N LYS A 280 -4.15 10.51 -0.20
CA LYS A 280 -5.48 10.21 0.38
C LYS A 280 -5.56 8.82 1.04
N TYR A 281 -5.01 7.79 0.41
CA TYR A 281 -5.19 6.40 0.81
C TYR A 281 -4.04 5.82 1.67
N ASN A 282 -2.95 6.54 1.88
CA ASN A 282 -1.95 6.15 2.87
C ASN A 282 -2.44 6.52 4.27
N ARG A 283 -2.35 5.58 5.22
CA ARG A 283 -2.63 5.77 6.64
C ARG A 283 -1.38 5.67 7.49
N ALA A 284 -0.60 4.62 7.26
CA ALA A 284 0.71 4.43 7.90
C ALA A 284 1.71 5.51 7.45
N LEU A 285 2.74 5.75 8.26
CA LEU A 285 3.83 6.69 8.03
C LEU A 285 3.47 8.19 7.99
N LYS A 286 2.20 8.56 7.79
CA LYS A 286 1.77 9.95 7.86
C LYS A 286 2.00 10.56 9.25
N ARG A 287 1.67 9.79 10.30
CA ARG A 287 1.71 10.20 11.71
C ARG A 287 2.60 9.28 12.53
N TYR A 288 3.68 8.78 11.93
CA TYR A 288 4.67 8.03 12.66
C TYR A 288 5.55 9.04 13.40
N GLU A 289 5.18 9.36 14.63
CA GLU A 289 5.89 10.28 15.50
C GLU A 289 6.34 9.51 16.75
N PRO A 290 7.54 9.80 17.27
CA PRO A 290 7.99 9.23 18.53
C PRO A 290 7.05 9.67 19.64
N LYS A 291 6.84 8.81 20.63
CA LYS A 291 5.89 9.07 21.74
C LYS A 291 6.58 9.62 22.96
N PHE A 292 7.87 9.30 23.12
CA PHE A 292 8.67 9.63 24.30
C PHE A 292 9.96 10.32 23.88
N ALA A 293 10.52 11.10 24.79
CA ALA A 293 11.82 11.71 24.63
C ALA A 293 12.56 11.74 25.96
N LEU A 294 13.88 11.72 25.89
CA LEU A 294 14.77 12.04 26.99
C LEU A 294 15.15 13.52 26.91
N PHE A 295 14.86 14.26 27.94
CA PHE A 295 15.12 15.69 28.08
C PHE A 295 16.23 15.94 29.10
N CYS A 296 16.96 17.06 28.91
CA CYS A 296 17.78 17.66 29.94
C CYS A 296 17.21 19.05 30.26
N TYR A 297 17.09 19.37 31.53
CA TYR A 297 16.66 20.69 31.97
C TYR A 297 17.35 21.07 33.29
N GLU A 298 17.47 22.36 33.53
CA GLU A 298 18.02 22.92 34.77
C GLU A 298 16.90 23.24 35.77
N ASP A 299 17.08 22.90 37.05
CA ASP A 299 16.16 23.26 38.11
C ASP A 299 16.45 24.67 38.66
N GLN A 300 15.62 25.14 39.58
CA GLN A 300 15.77 26.48 40.21
C GLN A 300 17.08 26.65 41.03
N ASN A 301 17.72 25.54 41.39
CA ASN A 301 18.98 25.55 42.16
C ASN A 301 20.20 25.40 41.23
N GLY A 302 19.96 25.32 39.92
CA GLY A 302 20.99 25.23 38.92
C GLY A 302 21.51 23.81 38.68
N TYR A 303 20.81 22.74 39.13
CA TYR A 303 21.18 21.36 38.85
C TYR A 303 20.53 20.88 37.55
N LEU A 304 21.31 20.19 36.73
CA LEU A 304 20.81 19.52 35.54
C LEU A 304 20.08 18.22 35.88
N HIS A 305 18.90 18.07 35.37
CA HIS A 305 18.04 16.90 35.49
C HIS A 305 17.86 16.21 34.15
N LEU A 306 17.77 14.86 34.17
CA LEU A 306 17.39 14.03 33.02
C LEU A 306 15.97 13.52 33.24
N ALA A 307 15.09 13.72 32.27
CA ALA A 307 13.68 13.33 32.40
C ALA A 307 13.18 12.63 31.15
N ILE A 308 12.44 11.53 31.32
CA ILE A 308 11.67 10.89 30.26
C ILE A 308 10.26 11.49 30.28
N GLY A 309 9.84 12.01 29.16
CA GLY A 309 8.51 12.60 29.01
C GLY A 309 7.85 12.24 27.68
N LYS A 310 6.53 12.50 27.60
CA LYS A 310 5.84 12.41 26.33
C LYS A 310 6.29 13.55 25.42
N MET A 311 6.56 13.22 24.14
CA MET A 311 6.98 14.20 23.16
C MET A 311 5.88 15.24 22.91
N ASN A 312 6.14 16.50 23.22
CA ASN A 312 5.37 17.65 22.77
C ASN A 312 6.20 18.41 21.71
N ARG A 313 5.56 18.93 20.67
CA ARG A 313 6.14 19.35 19.38
C ARG A 313 7.24 20.43 19.41
N VAL A 314 7.63 20.96 20.56
CA VAL A 314 8.43 22.20 20.65
C VAL A 314 9.65 22.11 21.57
N GLN A 315 9.95 20.99 22.19
CA GLN A 315 11.07 20.90 23.13
C GLN A 315 12.31 20.24 22.52
N ASP A 316 13.47 20.87 22.69
CA ASP A 316 14.76 20.23 22.42
C ASP A 316 14.93 19.03 23.34
N CYS A 317 15.34 17.91 22.79
CA CYS A 317 15.54 16.66 23.51
C CYS A 317 16.85 16.01 23.12
N ILE A 318 17.38 15.21 24.05
CA ILE A 318 18.59 14.41 23.83
C ILE A 318 18.31 13.33 22.79
N GLN A 319 17.19 12.59 22.98
CA GLN A 319 16.77 11.50 22.08
C GLN A 319 15.27 11.27 22.08
N LEU A 320 14.78 10.78 20.94
CA LEU A 320 13.39 10.38 20.69
C LEU A 320 13.24 8.85 20.75
N PHE A 321 12.07 8.38 21.24
CA PHE A 321 11.77 6.96 21.39
C PHE A 321 10.31 6.63 21.03
N GLN A 322 10.08 5.42 20.51
CA GLN A 322 8.72 4.90 20.33
C GLN A 322 8.17 4.26 21.61
N ARG A 323 9.02 3.62 22.39
CA ARG A 323 8.66 2.92 23.61
C ARG A 323 9.34 3.59 24.78
N GLU A 324 8.60 3.76 25.87
CA GLU A 324 9.12 4.33 27.13
C GLU A 324 10.27 3.46 27.70
N TYR A 325 10.18 2.13 27.51
CA TYR A 325 11.22 1.20 27.94
C TYR A 325 12.60 1.50 27.34
N ASP A 326 12.68 1.86 26.07
CA ASP A 326 13.95 2.18 25.41
C ASP A 326 14.57 3.48 25.98
N ALA A 327 13.72 4.45 26.33
CA ALA A 327 14.15 5.67 27.01
C ALA A 327 14.67 5.39 28.43
N ILE A 328 14.00 4.48 29.15
CA ILE A 328 14.43 4.04 30.50
C ILE A 328 15.78 3.37 30.44
N GLN A 329 16.03 2.48 29.49
CA GLN A 329 17.31 1.82 29.33
C GLN A 329 18.46 2.82 29.08
N LEU A 330 18.23 3.82 28.21
CA LEU A 330 19.23 4.86 27.98
C LEU A 330 19.48 5.71 29.23
N LEU A 331 18.44 6.12 29.94
CA LEU A 331 18.59 6.88 31.17
C LEU A 331 19.37 6.09 32.25
N GLN A 332 19.10 4.78 32.36
CA GLN A 332 19.83 3.92 33.27
C GLN A 332 21.32 3.76 32.89
N SER A 333 21.65 3.70 31.59
CA SER A 333 23.05 3.70 31.16
C SER A 333 23.76 5.00 31.52
N PHE A 334 23.11 6.15 31.32
CA PHE A 334 23.65 7.46 31.72
C PHE A 334 23.90 7.55 33.21
N MET A 335 22.96 7.07 34.06
CA MET A 335 23.13 7.03 35.52
C MET A 335 24.34 6.19 35.91
N LYS A 336 24.54 5.04 35.27
CA LYS A 336 25.64 4.13 35.58
C LYS A 336 27.00 4.67 35.12
N GLU A 337 27.07 5.16 33.87
CA GLU A 337 28.31 5.58 33.20
C GLU A 337 28.87 6.89 33.79
N ALA A 338 27.97 7.85 34.07
CA ALA A 338 28.32 9.16 34.57
C ALA A 338 28.12 9.32 36.10
N GLU A 339 27.78 8.22 36.78
CA GLU A 339 27.50 8.23 38.25
C GLU A 339 26.48 9.31 38.64
N ILE A 340 25.41 9.49 37.81
CA ILE A 340 24.36 10.48 38.08
C ILE A 340 23.44 9.94 39.15
N ASN A 341 23.24 10.75 40.23
CA ASN A 341 22.35 10.35 41.31
C ASN A 341 20.89 10.27 40.83
N ALA A 342 20.18 9.23 41.26
CA ALA A 342 18.80 8.94 40.90
C ALA A 342 17.81 10.07 41.20
N GLN A 343 18.11 10.93 42.17
CA GLN A 343 17.27 12.10 42.52
C GLN A 343 17.17 13.14 41.38
N PHE A 344 18.16 13.16 40.46
CA PHE A 344 18.16 14.04 39.27
C PHE A 344 17.65 13.36 38.02
N CYS A 345 17.07 12.14 38.16
CA CYS A 345 16.57 11.33 37.05
C CYS A 345 15.07 11.04 37.19
N HIS A 346 14.27 11.39 36.19
CA HIS A 346 12.81 11.24 36.20
C HIS A 346 12.35 10.24 35.12
N PHE A 347 11.75 9.13 35.56
CA PHE A 347 11.43 7.98 34.71
C PHE A 347 10.00 8.04 34.07
N GLY A 348 9.44 9.21 33.90
CA GLY A 348 8.14 9.39 33.25
C GLY A 348 6.98 8.81 34.06
N THR A 349 6.08 8.06 33.37
CA THR A 349 4.91 7.44 34.00
C THR A 349 5.23 6.13 34.74
N ALA A 350 6.34 5.49 34.40
CA ALA A 350 6.85 4.36 35.15
C ALA A 350 7.47 4.90 36.46
N SER A 351 6.63 5.13 37.44
CA SER A 351 7.06 5.35 38.80
C SER A 351 7.75 4.05 39.30
N LEU A 352 8.97 3.84 38.87
CA LEU A 352 9.89 3.06 39.67
C LEU A 352 9.98 3.86 40.98
N ALA A 353 9.29 3.37 42.00
CA ALA A 353 9.46 3.85 43.38
C ALA A 353 10.91 3.60 43.76
N ILE A 354 11.79 4.46 43.30
CA ILE A 354 13.07 4.67 43.94
C ILE A 354 12.67 5.24 45.28
N LYS A 355 12.55 4.34 46.27
CA LYS A 355 12.45 4.75 47.65
C LYS A 355 13.57 5.77 47.87
N SER A 356 13.24 7.01 47.97
CA SER A 356 14.16 8.03 48.44
C SER A 356 14.60 7.62 49.83
N THR A 357 15.65 6.87 49.90
CA THR A 357 16.42 6.68 51.13
C THR A 357 16.97 8.07 51.42
N GLY A 358 16.36 8.74 52.36
CA GLY A 358 16.73 10.00 53.00
C GLY A 358 17.58 10.97 52.16
N TRP A 359 17.42 12.25 52.40
CA TRP A 359 18.20 13.32 51.77
C TRP A 359 19.69 13.00 51.93
N ALA A 360 20.29 12.31 50.95
CA ALA A 360 21.73 12.25 50.83
C ALA A 360 22.23 13.66 50.59
N GLU A 361 23.37 14.06 51.16
CA GLU A 361 24.00 15.34 50.86
C GLU A 361 23.99 15.57 49.36
N LEU A 362 23.49 16.78 48.98
CA LEU A 362 23.49 17.16 47.55
C LEU A 362 24.94 17.15 47.05
N PRO A 363 25.22 16.57 45.92
CA PRO A 363 26.55 16.60 45.34
C PRO A 363 26.93 18.05 45.02
N ASP A 364 28.23 18.30 44.88
CA ASP A 364 28.68 19.58 44.34
C ASP A 364 28.01 19.82 42.98
N ARG A 365 27.36 20.99 42.83
CA ARG A 365 26.57 21.30 41.64
C ARG A 365 27.39 21.33 40.37
N GLU A 366 28.57 21.95 40.39
CA GLU A 366 29.40 22.09 39.21
C GLU A 366 29.94 20.74 38.78
N LEU A 367 30.33 19.90 39.74
CA LEU A 367 30.79 18.53 39.42
C LEU A 367 29.64 17.68 38.86
N HIS A 368 28.42 17.80 39.42
CA HIS A 368 27.25 17.11 38.92
C HIS A 368 26.89 17.53 37.48
N ASN A 369 26.79 18.81 37.23
CA ASN A 369 26.44 19.35 35.90
C ASN A 369 27.50 18.96 34.86
N THR A 370 28.77 19.07 35.21
CA THR A 370 29.89 18.63 34.33
C THR A 370 29.79 17.15 33.95
N ARG A 371 29.37 16.28 34.90
CA ARG A 371 29.18 14.85 34.64
C ARG A 371 28.00 14.62 33.64
N VAL A 372 26.86 15.31 33.86
CA VAL A 372 25.70 15.21 32.97
C VAL A 372 26.04 15.72 31.60
N GLU A 373 26.65 16.91 31.47
CA GLU A 373 27.04 17.51 30.19
C GLU A 373 28.05 16.61 29.44
N ARG A 374 29.05 16.12 30.11
CA ARG A 374 30.03 15.19 29.52
C ARG A 374 29.38 13.91 29.01
N CYS A 375 28.44 13.34 29.79
CA CYS A 375 27.71 12.14 29.37
C CYS A 375 26.87 12.39 28.09
N ILE A 376 26.16 13.54 28.04
CA ILE A 376 25.39 13.95 26.87
C ILE A 376 26.31 14.18 25.66
N ASP A 377 27.45 14.86 25.87
CA ASP A 377 28.42 15.11 24.82
C ASP A 377 29.06 13.84 24.28
N GLU A 378 29.48 12.92 25.15
CA GLU A 378 30.04 11.63 24.78
C GLU A 378 28.99 10.82 24.01
N TRP A 379 27.75 10.78 24.48
CA TRP A 379 26.64 10.18 23.77
C TRP A 379 26.37 10.83 22.40
N SER A 380 26.45 12.16 22.30
CA SER A 380 26.31 12.89 21.05
C SER A 380 27.46 12.60 20.07
N LYS A 381 28.70 12.48 20.59
CA LYS A 381 29.89 12.14 19.80
C LYS A 381 29.86 10.68 19.32
N GLN A 382 29.30 9.76 20.07
CA GLN A 382 29.03 8.39 19.62
C GLN A 382 27.93 8.34 18.53
N ARG A 383 27.15 9.38 18.36
CA ARG A 383 26.27 9.60 17.20
C ARG A 383 27.08 10.05 15.99
N SER A 384 27.96 9.18 15.58
CA SER A 384 28.86 9.42 14.47
C SER A 384 28.12 9.78 13.19
N SER A 385 28.70 10.67 12.44
CA SER A 385 28.37 10.85 11.05
C SER A 385 28.94 9.67 10.26
N TYR A 386 28.13 9.04 9.46
CA TYR A 386 28.52 7.92 8.62
C TYR A 386 27.72 7.85 7.33
N VAL A 387 28.26 7.12 6.38
CA VAL A 387 27.60 6.80 5.13
C VAL A 387 27.31 5.30 5.13
N PHE A 388 26.09 4.94 4.77
CA PHE A 388 25.70 3.55 4.51
C PHE A 388 25.65 3.33 3.00
N ILE A 389 26.47 2.45 2.46
CA ILE A 389 26.62 2.19 1.04
C ILE A 389 26.18 0.79 0.70
N ASP A 390 25.32 0.66 -0.30
CA ASP A 390 24.83 -0.62 -0.79
C ASP A 390 24.74 -0.60 -2.33
N LYS A 391 24.28 -1.70 -2.93
CA LYS A 391 24.11 -1.80 -4.38
C LYS A 391 23.15 -0.73 -4.90
N GLY A 392 23.47 -0.21 -6.09
CA GLY A 392 22.66 0.75 -6.82
C GLY A 392 21.53 0.11 -7.64
N ARG A 393 20.93 0.92 -8.54
CA ARG A 393 19.90 0.48 -9.51
C ARG A 393 20.52 -0.28 -10.68
N SER A 394 21.78 0.03 -10.96
CA SER A 394 22.61 -0.63 -11.98
C SER A 394 23.96 -1.04 -11.40
N VAL A 395 24.76 -1.72 -12.20
CA VAL A 395 26.16 -2.11 -11.84
C VAL A 395 27.12 -0.90 -11.81
N GLU A 396 26.73 0.22 -12.39
CA GLU A 396 27.55 1.41 -12.48
C GLU A 396 27.39 2.35 -11.28
N GLU A 397 26.43 2.09 -10.40
CA GLU A 397 26.14 2.94 -9.26
C GLU A 397 25.98 2.18 -7.95
N LYS A 398 26.17 2.87 -6.85
CA LYS A 398 25.86 2.41 -5.49
C LYS A 398 24.83 3.33 -4.84
N SER A 399 23.92 2.76 -4.07
CA SER A 399 23.03 3.54 -3.21
C SER A 399 23.81 4.05 -2.01
N CYS A 400 23.54 5.29 -1.62
CA CYS A 400 24.21 5.99 -0.57
C CYS A 400 23.21 6.67 0.36
N ILE A 401 23.35 6.45 1.67
CA ILE A 401 22.54 7.08 2.70
C ILE A 401 23.49 7.77 3.67
N VAL A 402 23.25 9.06 3.92
CA VAL A 402 24.09 9.89 4.78
C VAL A 402 23.39 10.16 6.09
N ILE A 403 24.05 9.79 7.19
CA ILE A 403 23.72 10.18 8.55
C ILE A 403 24.74 11.22 9.00
N GLU A 404 24.27 12.38 9.43
CA GLU A 404 25.10 13.50 9.88
C GLU A 404 24.72 13.85 11.34
N ASN A 405 25.69 13.80 12.24
CA ASN A 405 25.47 14.10 13.67
C ASN A 405 24.28 13.29 14.26
N GLY A 406 24.18 11.99 13.92
CA GLY A 406 23.10 11.12 14.36
C GLY A 406 21.72 11.45 13.77
N ARG A 407 21.62 12.27 12.75
CA ARG A 407 20.37 12.62 12.04
C ARG A 407 20.42 12.11 10.60
N PHE A 408 19.30 11.69 10.08
CA PHE A 408 19.18 11.36 8.67
C PHE A 408 19.33 12.65 7.86
N TYR A 409 20.38 12.75 7.05
CA TYR A 409 20.60 13.89 6.18
C TYR A 409 19.93 13.70 4.82
N GLY A 410 20.26 12.58 4.15
CA GLY A 410 19.81 12.38 2.80
C GLY A 410 20.14 11.00 2.23
N MET A 411 19.67 10.77 1.03
CA MET A 411 19.95 9.55 0.27
C MET A 411 20.03 9.82 -1.22
N GLY A 412 20.77 8.99 -1.94
CA GLY A 412 20.97 9.12 -3.38
C GLY A 412 21.78 7.97 -3.95
N TYR A 413 22.41 8.24 -5.06
CA TYR A 413 23.25 7.28 -5.77
C TYR A 413 24.57 7.93 -6.10
N ILE A 414 25.64 7.17 -5.98
CA ILE A 414 27.00 7.57 -6.30
C ILE A 414 27.52 6.65 -7.41
N ASP A 415 28.35 7.19 -8.29
CA ASP A 415 29.00 6.41 -9.32
C ASP A 415 29.98 5.41 -8.71
N GLN A 416 29.93 4.15 -9.15
CA GLN A 416 30.74 3.08 -8.57
C GLN A 416 32.24 3.24 -8.86
N TYR A 417 32.61 3.89 -9.95
CA TYR A 417 33.98 4.03 -10.41
C TYR A 417 34.62 5.36 -10.01
N SER A 418 33.83 6.30 -9.51
CA SER A 418 34.35 7.58 -9.03
C SER A 418 35.04 7.44 -7.69
N GLN A 419 36.11 8.18 -7.50
CA GLN A 419 36.80 8.27 -6.22
C GLN A 419 36.20 9.38 -5.37
N TYR A 420 35.71 9.01 -4.18
CA TYR A 420 35.21 9.95 -3.18
C TYR A 420 36.24 10.03 -2.06
N THR A 421 36.89 11.17 -1.92
CA THR A 421 38.03 11.35 -1.01
C THR A 421 37.63 11.88 0.36
N SER A 422 36.42 12.44 0.44
CA SER A 422 35.86 13.00 1.67
C SER A 422 34.39 12.65 1.87
N PHE A 423 33.94 12.78 3.10
CA PHE A 423 32.55 12.65 3.46
C PHE A 423 31.68 13.71 2.75
N ASP A 424 32.22 14.93 2.59
CA ASP A 424 31.53 16.02 1.90
C ASP A 424 31.34 15.76 0.41
N ASP A 425 32.24 15.06 -0.24
CA ASP A 425 32.09 14.67 -1.65
C ASP A 425 30.83 13.83 -1.82
N ILE A 426 30.60 12.84 -0.93
CA ILE A 426 29.42 11.99 -0.96
C ILE A 426 28.16 12.79 -0.57
N ARG A 427 28.28 13.65 0.42
CA ARG A 427 27.18 14.49 0.88
C ARG A 427 26.57 15.35 -0.23
N THR A 428 27.41 15.86 -1.15
CA THR A 428 26.97 16.65 -2.30
C THR A 428 26.23 15.82 -3.36
N GLN A 429 26.42 14.50 -3.41
CA GLN A 429 25.77 13.61 -4.38
C GLN A 429 24.38 13.14 -3.93
N VAL A 430 24.04 13.32 -2.66
CA VAL A 430 22.77 12.86 -2.13
C VAL A 430 21.74 13.99 -2.03
N LYS A 431 20.49 13.65 -2.27
CA LYS A 431 19.37 14.56 -2.04
C LYS A 431 19.07 14.61 -0.54
N ALA A 432 19.05 15.82 0.01
CA ALA A 432 18.64 16.03 1.39
C ALA A 432 17.11 15.81 1.56
N TYR A 433 16.74 15.20 2.67
CA TYR A 433 15.34 14.98 3.08
C TYR A 433 15.13 15.42 4.52
N PRO A 434 13.92 15.86 4.88
CA PRO A 434 13.60 16.11 6.29
C PRO A 434 13.82 14.84 7.12
N SER A 435 14.70 14.96 8.13
CA SER A 435 14.97 13.85 9.05
C SER A 435 13.69 13.50 9.81
N ASN A 436 13.46 12.21 9.99
CA ASN A 436 12.42 11.71 10.87
C ASN A 436 12.87 10.43 11.58
N TYR A 437 12.27 10.19 12.74
CA TYR A 437 12.63 9.07 13.59
C TYR A 437 12.56 7.70 12.88
N TYR A 438 11.53 7.47 12.06
CA TYR A 438 11.36 6.20 11.35
C TYR A 438 12.50 5.91 10.37
N MET A 439 12.88 6.92 9.58
CA MET A 439 13.99 6.77 8.61
C MET A 439 15.31 6.50 9.32
N LEU A 440 15.59 7.26 10.38
CA LEU A 440 16.80 7.09 11.17
C LEU A 440 16.89 5.70 11.79
N GLU A 441 15.80 5.21 12.37
CA GLU A 441 15.73 3.89 13.00
C GLU A 441 15.94 2.75 12.00
N LEU A 442 15.35 2.86 10.80
CA LEU A 442 15.58 1.90 9.73
C LEU A 442 17.06 1.82 9.33
N VAL A 443 17.70 2.98 9.15
CA VAL A 443 19.12 3.01 8.76
C VAL A 443 20.00 2.45 9.87
N ARG A 444 19.71 2.79 11.13
CA ARG A 444 20.45 2.26 12.30
C ARG A 444 20.37 0.74 12.38
N GLN A 445 19.17 0.17 12.28
CA GLN A 445 18.99 -1.29 12.30
C GLN A 445 19.72 -1.99 11.14
N MET A 446 19.78 -1.35 9.97
CA MET A 446 20.52 -1.90 8.83
C MET A 446 22.03 -1.75 8.99
N ALA A 447 22.50 -0.65 9.59
CA ALA A 447 23.91 -0.44 9.90
C ALA A 447 24.42 -1.47 10.93
N GLU A 448 23.62 -1.78 11.96
CA GLU A 448 23.93 -2.83 12.96
C GLU A 448 24.01 -4.23 12.32
N LYS A 449 23.12 -4.55 11.38
CA LYS A 449 23.10 -5.84 10.67
C LYS A 449 24.23 -5.98 9.63
N HIS A 450 24.68 -4.87 9.07
CA HIS A 450 25.66 -4.84 7.97
C HIS A 450 26.76 -3.83 8.25
N PRO A 451 27.59 -4.01 9.28
CA PRO A 451 28.65 -3.06 9.65
C PRO A 451 29.68 -2.83 8.54
N ASN A 452 29.87 -3.80 7.68
CA ASN A 452 30.77 -3.69 6.51
C ASN A 452 30.31 -2.71 5.43
N LYS A 453 29.04 -2.23 5.49
CA LYS A 453 28.48 -1.22 4.61
C LYS A 453 28.49 0.17 5.21
N VAL A 454 29.01 0.32 6.42
CA VAL A 454 29.07 1.58 7.17
C VAL A 454 30.48 2.16 7.07
N HIS A 455 30.55 3.42 6.66
CA HIS A 455 31.80 4.18 6.55
C HIS A 455 31.70 5.41 7.43
N PHE A 456 32.40 5.41 8.56
CA PHE A 456 32.38 6.53 9.51
C PHE A 456 33.19 7.72 9.01
N MET A 457 32.69 8.94 9.29
CA MET A 457 33.34 10.18 8.86
C MET A 457 34.80 10.29 9.37
N ASN A 458 35.05 9.89 10.61
CA ASN A 458 36.38 9.97 11.22
C ASN A 458 37.40 8.98 10.64
N ASP A 459 36.92 7.87 10.08
CA ASP A 459 37.73 6.80 9.49
C ASP A 459 37.65 6.79 7.95
N PHE A 460 37.03 7.84 7.37
CA PHE A 460 36.78 7.91 5.95
C PHE A 460 38.10 8.16 5.18
N ARG A 461 38.74 7.08 4.74
CA ARG A 461 39.98 7.10 3.94
C ARG A 461 39.72 7.20 2.44
N GLY A 462 38.53 7.62 2.03
CA GLY A 462 38.06 7.59 0.64
C GLY A 462 37.50 6.21 0.25
N LEU A 463 36.41 6.24 -0.52
CA LEU A 463 35.96 5.05 -1.23
C LEU A 463 36.83 4.91 -2.47
N ILE A 464 37.82 4.01 -2.39
CA ILE A 464 38.60 3.63 -3.58
C ILE A 464 37.65 2.79 -4.46
N ALA A 465 37.63 3.08 -5.75
CA ALA A 465 36.98 2.24 -6.73
C ALA A 465 37.38 0.78 -6.51
N ALA A 466 36.41 -0.11 -6.42
CA ALA A 466 36.70 -1.53 -6.30
C ALA A 466 37.69 -1.91 -7.40
N GLU A 467 38.78 -2.57 -7.00
CA GLU A 467 39.73 -3.14 -7.95
C GLU A 467 38.94 -3.84 -9.05
N GLN A 468 39.24 -3.51 -10.30
CA GLN A 468 38.65 -4.21 -11.43
C GLN A 468 38.91 -5.69 -11.20
N PRO A 469 37.94 -6.59 -11.40
CA PRO A 469 38.22 -8.02 -11.41
C PRO A 469 39.31 -8.20 -12.46
N GLU A 470 40.47 -8.68 -12.02
CA GLU A 470 41.58 -9.02 -12.94
C GLU A 470 40.99 -9.76 -14.14
N SER A 471 41.17 -9.19 -15.31
CA SER A 471 40.74 -9.84 -16.55
C SER A 471 41.55 -11.10 -16.69
N ASN A 472 40.96 -12.24 -16.46
CA ASN A 472 41.51 -13.57 -16.72
C ASN A 472 41.74 -13.80 -18.23
N TYR A 473 42.36 -12.80 -18.92
CA TYR A 473 42.68 -12.92 -20.34
C TYR A 473 44.15 -13.29 -20.61
N ASP A 474 45.00 -13.38 -19.56
CA ASP A 474 46.43 -13.69 -19.76
C ASP A 474 46.86 -15.10 -19.30
N LYS A 475 45.95 -16.07 -19.22
CA LYS A 475 46.30 -17.50 -18.94
C LYS A 475 45.81 -18.48 -19.99
N ILE A 476 45.74 -18.08 -21.27
CA ILE A 476 45.59 -19.04 -22.38
C ILE A 476 46.58 -18.69 -23.49
N THR A 477 47.89 -18.74 -23.18
CA THR A 477 48.93 -18.91 -24.19
C THR A 477 50.25 -19.39 -23.55
N SER A 478 50.28 -20.59 -23.06
CA SER A 478 51.50 -21.42 -23.01
C SER A 478 51.13 -22.80 -22.47
N ASP A 479 50.61 -23.66 -23.28
CA ASP A 479 50.78 -25.12 -23.18
C ASP A 479 50.02 -25.81 -24.32
N ARG A 480 50.53 -25.65 -25.53
CA ARG A 480 50.37 -26.62 -26.59
C ARG A 480 51.51 -26.50 -27.58
N LEU A 481 52.65 -27.06 -27.18
CA LEU A 481 53.63 -27.65 -28.11
C LEU A 481 54.25 -28.82 -27.33
N PHE A 482 54.20 -29.97 -28.01
CA PHE A 482 54.76 -31.31 -27.75
C PHE A 482 53.73 -32.38 -27.28
N TYR A 483 53.55 -33.19 -28.31
CA TYR A 483 53.05 -34.57 -28.50
C TYR A 483 51.60 -34.69 -28.88
#